data_c4f6f0d623009d1dddb8ba05e4358cf6
#
_entry.id   c4f6f0d623009d1dddb8ba05e4358cf6
#
_cell.length_a   1.000
_cell.length_b   1.000
_cell.length_c   1.000
_cell.angle_alpha   90.00
_cell.angle_beta   90.00
_cell.angle_gamma   90.00
#
_symmetry.space_group_name_H-M   'P 1'
#
loop_
_entity.id
_entity.type
_entity.pdbx_description
1 polymer ?
#
loop_
_entity_poly.entity_id
_entity_poly.type
_entity_poly.pdbx_seq_one_letter_code
_entity_poly.pdbx_strand_id
1 'polypeptide(L)'
;CLGAQLRRYDKGGEQFYDQISALHKSVRGSHPDAALYWLTRMLDGGADARYLARRIVRMAWEDIGLADPRAMQIANDAALTYERLGSPEGELALGQAVIYLAVAAKSNAGYNAYNAAKAFVKQDKSREVPVHLRNAPTKLMKELGYGHEYRYAHDEPNAYAAGETYLPDGMAEP
;
A
#
# COMPACT_ATOMS: atom_id res chain seq x y z
N CYS A 1 7.93 -2.38 -46.16
CA CYS A 1 8.31 -3.49 -45.39
C CYS A 1 7.36 -3.74 -44.21
N LEU A 2 6.96 -4.94 -44.01
CA LEU A 2 5.94 -5.35 -43.06
C LEU A 2 6.49 -5.70 -41.69
N GLY A 3 7.66 -5.16 -41.32
CA GLY A 3 8.39 -5.60 -40.15
C GLY A 3 7.86 -5.12 -38.80
N ALA A 4 7.07 -4.06 -38.76
CA ALA A 4 6.57 -3.54 -37.49
C ALA A 4 5.08 -3.82 -37.36
N GLN A 5 4.72 -4.79 -36.55
CA GLN A 5 3.33 -4.95 -36.15
C GLN A 5 2.97 -3.91 -35.11
N LEU A 6 1.88 -3.19 -35.35
CA LEU A 6 1.34 -2.26 -34.38
C LEU A 6 0.90 -3.05 -33.15
N ARG A 7 1.44 -2.69 -32.00
CA ARG A 7 0.99 -3.25 -30.72
C ARG A 7 -0.40 -2.75 -30.42
N ARG A 8 -1.28 -3.67 -30.15
CA ARG A 8 -2.67 -3.32 -29.83
C ARG A 8 -2.84 -3.26 -28.32
N TYR A 9 -3.56 -2.25 -27.90
CA TYR A 9 -4.01 -2.10 -26.54
C TYR A 9 -5.52 -1.98 -26.53
N ASP A 10 -6.16 -2.88 -25.80
CA ASP A 10 -7.60 -2.85 -25.62
C ASP A 10 -7.89 -2.56 -24.15
N LYS A 11 -8.31 -1.33 -23.86
CA LYS A 11 -8.55 -0.86 -22.50
C LYS A 11 -9.66 -1.63 -21.79
N GLY A 12 -10.66 -2.11 -22.52
CA GLY A 12 -11.77 -2.89 -21.98
C GLY A 12 -11.61 -4.39 -22.12
N GLY A 13 -10.54 -4.84 -22.77
CA GLY A 13 -10.39 -6.21 -23.19
C GLY A 13 -9.51 -7.06 -22.32
N GLU A 14 -9.53 -8.34 -22.63
CA GLU A 14 -8.80 -9.38 -21.92
C GLU A 14 -7.29 -9.12 -21.94
N GLN A 15 -6.73 -8.63 -23.05
CA GLN A 15 -5.30 -8.35 -23.18
C GLN A 15 -4.81 -7.30 -22.20
N PHE A 16 -5.61 -6.29 -21.93
CA PHE A 16 -5.26 -5.28 -20.92
C PHE A 16 -5.09 -5.89 -19.55
N TYR A 17 -6.07 -6.68 -19.13
CA TYR A 17 -6.03 -7.32 -17.81
C TYR A 17 -4.92 -8.36 -17.72
N ASP A 18 -4.64 -9.08 -18.79
CA ASP A 18 -3.55 -10.04 -18.84
C ASP A 18 -2.19 -9.35 -18.71
N GLN A 19 -1.99 -8.26 -19.42
CA GLN A 19 -0.73 -7.52 -19.39
C GLN A 19 -0.48 -6.85 -18.05
N ILE A 20 -1.48 -6.20 -17.46
CA ILE A 20 -1.32 -5.58 -16.16
C ILE A 20 -1.11 -6.63 -15.06
N SER A 21 -1.75 -7.77 -15.18
CA SER A 21 -1.53 -8.90 -14.28
C SER A 21 -0.10 -9.44 -14.41
N ALA A 22 0.40 -9.56 -15.64
CA ALA A 22 1.77 -10.01 -15.88
C ALA A 22 2.80 -9.02 -15.31
N LEU A 23 2.57 -7.72 -15.46
CA LEU A 23 3.41 -6.69 -14.85
C LEU A 23 3.45 -6.84 -13.33
N HIS A 24 2.30 -6.90 -12.70
CA HIS A 24 2.20 -7.00 -11.25
C HIS A 24 2.88 -8.28 -10.73
N LYS A 25 2.61 -9.42 -11.37
CA LYS A 25 3.22 -10.71 -10.99
C LYS A 25 4.73 -10.71 -11.20
N SER A 26 5.23 -10.03 -12.23
CA SER A 26 6.67 -9.90 -12.47
C SER A 26 7.36 -9.11 -11.37
N VAL A 27 6.76 -8.03 -10.91
CA VAL A 27 7.25 -7.25 -9.76
C VAL A 27 7.22 -8.11 -8.50
N ARG A 28 6.09 -8.74 -8.22
CA ARG A 28 5.92 -9.61 -7.04
C ARG A 28 6.91 -10.77 -7.06
N GLY A 29 7.18 -11.33 -8.23
CA GLY A 29 8.11 -12.43 -8.42
C GLY A 29 9.58 -12.02 -8.48
N SER A 30 9.89 -10.75 -8.26
CA SER A 30 11.25 -10.23 -8.25
C SER A 30 12.00 -10.43 -9.58
N HIS A 31 11.29 -10.15 -10.69
CA HIS A 31 11.84 -10.28 -12.03
C HIS A 31 11.86 -8.91 -12.73
N PRO A 32 12.95 -8.13 -12.61
CA PRO A 32 13.00 -6.77 -13.13
C PRO A 32 12.91 -6.70 -14.66
N ASP A 33 13.53 -7.61 -15.38
CA ASP A 33 13.50 -7.61 -16.84
C ASP A 33 12.07 -7.83 -17.37
N ALA A 34 11.35 -8.79 -16.79
CA ALA A 34 9.96 -9.03 -17.16
C ALA A 34 9.07 -7.86 -16.78
N ALA A 35 9.27 -7.27 -15.61
CA ALA A 35 8.51 -6.10 -15.18
C ALA A 35 8.69 -4.93 -16.15
N LEU A 36 9.94 -4.65 -16.53
CA LEU A 36 10.24 -3.59 -17.48
C LEU A 36 9.65 -3.90 -18.87
N TYR A 37 9.73 -5.13 -19.30
CA TYR A 37 9.13 -5.57 -20.57
C TYR A 37 7.62 -5.29 -20.61
N TRP A 38 6.90 -5.74 -19.58
CA TRP A 38 5.43 -5.55 -19.56
C TRP A 38 5.05 -4.09 -19.47
N LEU A 39 5.78 -3.30 -18.68
CA LEU A 39 5.54 -1.85 -18.61
C LEU A 39 5.73 -1.19 -19.97
N THR A 40 6.87 -1.41 -20.60
CA THR A 40 7.16 -0.78 -21.89
C THR A 40 6.24 -1.26 -23.00
N ARG A 41 5.88 -2.54 -22.98
CA ARG A 41 4.90 -3.09 -23.93
C ARG A 41 3.54 -2.42 -23.80
N MET A 42 3.07 -2.21 -22.56
CA MET A 42 1.79 -1.54 -22.33
C MET A 42 1.82 -0.08 -22.75
N LEU A 43 2.91 0.63 -22.45
CA LEU A 43 3.07 2.03 -22.89
C LEU A 43 3.12 2.14 -24.40
N ASP A 44 3.87 1.28 -25.06
CA ASP A 44 3.96 1.24 -26.52
C ASP A 44 2.60 0.96 -27.18
N GLY A 45 1.79 0.13 -26.53
CA GLY A 45 0.43 -0.19 -26.99
C GLY A 45 -0.61 0.88 -26.72
N GLY A 46 -0.25 1.98 -26.06
CA GLY A 46 -1.14 3.10 -25.81
C GLY A 46 -1.86 3.05 -24.45
N ALA A 47 -1.41 2.23 -23.53
CA ALA A 47 -1.97 2.20 -22.18
C ALA A 47 -1.78 3.56 -21.49
N ASP A 48 -2.77 3.96 -20.70
CA ASP A 48 -2.70 5.19 -19.94
C ASP A 48 -1.58 5.10 -18.87
N ALA A 49 -0.54 5.91 -19.06
CA ALA A 49 0.61 5.92 -18.16
C ALA A 49 0.23 6.32 -16.73
N ARG A 50 -0.80 7.15 -16.54
CA ARG A 50 -1.29 7.52 -15.21
C ARG A 50 -1.93 6.34 -14.50
N TYR A 51 -2.65 5.50 -15.23
CA TYR A 51 -3.17 4.26 -14.68
C TYR A 51 -2.05 3.32 -14.24
N LEU A 52 -1.01 3.18 -15.08
CA LEU A 52 0.15 2.37 -14.75
C LEU A 52 0.90 2.93 -13.53
N ALA A 53 1.04 4.25 -13.45
CA ALA A 53 1.65 4.91 -12.28
C ALA A 53 0.89 4.58 -10.99
N ARG A 54 -0.44 4.63 -11.01
CA ARG A 54 -1.26 4.25 -9.85
C ARG A 54 -1.08 2.79 -9.46
N ARG A 55 -1.00 1.89 -10.43
CA ARG A 55 -0.75 0.47 -10.16
C ARG A 55 0.62 0.25 -9.54
N ILE A 56 1.63 0.97 -10.01
CA ILE A 56 2.99 0.89 -9.45
C ILE A 56 3.00 1.32 -7.98
N VAL A 57 2.32 2.42 -7.66
CA VAL A 57 2.15 2.85 -6.27
C VAL A 57 1.48 1.75 -5.44
N ARG A 58 0.40 1.16 -5.96
CA ARG A 58 -0.29 0.07 -5.27
C ARG A 58 0.61 -1.14 -5.04
N MET A 59 1.42 -1.53 -6.03
CA MET A 59 2.37 -2.63 -5.87
C MET A 59 3.35 -2.39 -4.73
N ALA A 60 3.84 -1.16 -4.59
CA ALA A 60 4.76 -0.79 -3.52
C ALA A 60 4.14 -1.00 -2.14
N TRP A 61 2.89 -0.60 -1.96
CA TRP A 61 2.20 -0.73 -0.68
C TRP A 61 1.78 -2.17 -0.39
N GLU A 62 1.34 -2.90 -1.40
CA GLU A 62 0.81 -4.26 -1.26
C GLU A 62 1.91 -5.31 -1.10
N ASP A 63 2.92 -5.30 -1.98
CA ASP A 63 3.87 -6.41 -2.11
C ASP A 63 5.24 -6.15 -1.49
N ILE A 64 5.63 -4.89 -1.31
CA ILE A 64 6.87 -4.53 -0.62
C ILE A 64 6.56 -4.07 0.82
N GLY A 65 5.64 -3.12 0.96
CA GLY A 65 5.21 -2.62 2.25
C GLY A 65 6.38 -2.20 3.14
N LEU A 66 6.32 -2.61 4.39
CA LEU A 66 7.32 -2.22 5.39
C LEU A 66 8.66 -2.97 5.26
N ALA A 67 8.76 -3.95 4.36
CA ALA A 67 10.04 -4.60 4.09
C ALA A 67 11.06 -3.63 3.49
N ASP A 68 10.58 -2.64 2.71
CA ASP A 68 11.41 -1.55 2.19
C ASP A 68 10.56 -0.29 2.04
N PRO A 69 10.52 0.58 3.06
CA PRO A 69 9.70 1.79 3.01
C PRO A 69 10.07 2.75 1.88
N ARG A 70 11.31 2.70 1.37
CA ARG A 70 11.72 3.53 0.22
C ARG A 70 10.99 3.17 -1.05
N ALA A 71 10.50 1.93 -1.18
CA ALA A 71 9.74 1.51 -2.36
C ALA A 71 8.48 2.35 -2.54
N MET A 72 7.76 2.64 -1.45
CA MET A 72 6.56 3.47 -1.49
C MET A 72 6.88 4.90 -1.89
N GLN A 73 7.98 5.46 -1.37
CA GLN A 73 8.44 6.81 -1.72
C GLN A 73 8.86 6.89 -3.20
N ILE A 74 9.62 5.92 -3.68
CA ILE A 74 10.07 5.89 -5.07
C ILE A 74 8.88 5.77 -6.02
N ALA A 75 7.91 4.92 -5.70
CA ALA A 75 6.71 4.78 -6.53
C ALA A 75 5.89 6.08 -6.59
N ASN A 76 5.71 6.75 -5.46
CA ASN A 76 5.02 8.04 -5.42
C ASN A 76 5.79 9.12 -6.17
N ASP A 77 7.10 9.18 -5.99
CA ASP A 77 7.94 10.16 -6.70
C ASP A 77 7.90 9.94 -8.21
N ALA A 78 7.90 8.68 -8.65
CA ALA A 78 7.78 8.35 -10.07
C ALA A 78 6.45 8.81 -10.66
N ALA A 79 5.35 8.59 -9.92
CA ALA A 79 4.02 9.05 -10.34
C ALA A 79 3.98 10.58 -10.46
N LEU A 80 4.53 11.30 -9.49
CA LEU A 80 4.60 12.77 -9.51
C LEU A 80 5.51 13.27 -10.63
N THR A 81 6.63 12.61 -10.86
CA THR A 81 7.55 12.95 -11.96
C THR A 81 6.86 12.79 -13.30
N TYR A 82 6.11 11.71 -13.48
CA TYR A 82 5.34 11.53 -14.70
C TYR A 82 4.32 12.67 -14.90
N GLU A 83 3.63 13.09 -13.84
CA GLU A 83 2.68 14.21 -13.94
C GLU A 83 3.36 15.52 -14.39
N ARG A 84 4.60 15.73 -13.98
CA ARG A 84 5.38 16.95 -14.36
C ARG A 84 5.94 16.88 -15.77
N LEU A 85 6.47 15.73 -16.17
CA LEU A 85 7.21 15.60 -17.42
C LEU A 85 6.34 15.05 -18.57
N GLY A 86 5.32 14.24 -18.25
CA GLY A 86 4.49 13.59 -19.27
C GLY A 86 5.26 12.55 -20.08
N SER A 87 4.67 12.14 -21.19
CA SER A 87 5.29 11.22 -22.14
C SER A 87 6.04 11.99 -23.24
N PRO A 88 7.19 11.50 -23.69
CA PRO A 88 7.84 10.25 -23.28
C PRO A 88 8.75 10.37 -22.06
N GLU A 89 9.12 11.56 -21.64
CA GLU A 89 10.19 11.78 -20.68
C GLU A 89 9.88 11.21 -19.29
N GLY A 90 8.66 11.38 -18.81
CA GLY A 90 8.23 10.89 -17.49
C GLY A 90 8.10 9.37 -17.40
N GLU A 91 8.05 8.69 -18.53
CA GLU A 91 7.98 7.22 -18.56
C GLU A 91 9.24 6.56 -17.99
N LEU A 92 10.40 7.22 -18.10
CA LEU A 92 11.63 6.72 -17.49
C LEU A 92 11.51 6.55 -15.98
N ALA A 93 10.84 7.49 -15.32
CA ALA A 93 10.63 7.40 -13.87
C ALA A 93 9.80 6.15 -13.52
N LEU A 94 8.75 5.86 -14.30
CA LEU A 94 7.94 4.65 -14.10
C LEU A 94 8.79 3.39 -14.32
N GLY A 95 9.64 3.39 -15.35
CA GLY A 95 10.57 2.29 -15.63
C GLY A 95 11.52 2.03 -14.48
N GLN A 96 12.13 3.07 -13.94
CA GLN A 96 13.04 2.92 -12.79
C GLN A 96 12.31 2.45 -11.55
N ALA A 97 11.08 2.91 -11.33
CA ALA A 97 10.27 2.47 -10.21
C ALA A 97 9.99 0.96 -10.29
N VAL A 98 9.57 0.44 -11.44
CA VAL A 98 9.27 -1.00 -11.54
C VAL A 98 10.53 -1.87 -11.37
N ILE A 99 11.67 -1.39 -11.83
CA ILE A 99 12.95 -2.08 -11.58
C ILE A 99 13.23 -2.14 -10.08
N TYR A 100 13.13 -1.01 -9.40
CA TYR A 100 13.38 -0.96 -7.96
C TYR A 100 12.42 -1.87 -7.19
N LEU A 101 11.11 -1.81 -7.49
CA LEU A 101 10.11 -2.63 -6.83
C LEU A 101 10.36 -4.13 -7.08
N ALA A 102 10.81 -4.49 -8.28
CA ALA A 102 11.09 -5.88 -8.60
C ALA A 102 12.28 -6.43 -7.81
N VAL A 103 13.31 -5.61 -7.54
CA VAL A 103 14.49 -6.07 -6.78
C VAL A 103 14.37 -5.86 -5.28
N ALA A 104 13.40 -5.08 -4.82
CA ALA A 104 13.19 -4.82 -3.40
C ALA A 104 12.76 -6.08 -2.66
N ALA A 105 13.05 -6.13 -1.36
CA ALA A 105 12.52 -7.18 -0.49
C ALA A 105 10.99 -7.14 -0.51
N LYS A 106 10.37 -8.30 -0.49
CA LYS A 106 8.91 -8.44 -0.59
C LYS A 106 8.30 -8.82 0.76
N SER A 107 7.20 -8.15 1.10
CA SER A 107 6.33 -8.55 2.20
C SER A 107 4.93 -8.02 1.96
N ASN A 108 3.94 -8.89 2.10
CA ASN A 108 2.53 -8.51 2.09
C ASN A 108 1.89 -8.62 3.48
N ALA A 109 2.70 -8.70 4.52
CA ALA A 109 2.22 -8.88 5.89
C ALA A 109 1.28 -7.75 6.33
N GLY A 110 1.63 -6.49 6.04
CA GLY A 110 0.77 -5.35 6.33
C GLY A 110 -0.55 -5.38 5.57
N TYR A 111 -0.48 -5.73 4.29
CA TYR A 111 -1.68 -5.90 3.46
C TYR A 111 -2.62 -6.97 4.03
N ASN A 112 -2.07 -8.13 4.37
CA ASN A 112 -2.86 -9.22 4.95
C ASN A 112 -3.43 -8.85 6.33
N ALA A 113 -2.64 -8.20 7.17
CA ALA A 113 -3.08 -7.76 8.50
C ALA A 113 -4.23 -6.75 8.40
N TYR A 114 -4.11 -5.77 7.50
CA TYR A 114 -5.16 -4.79 7.28
C TYR A 114 -6.45 -5.44 6.81
N ASN A 115 -6.36 -6.35 5.84
CA ASN A 115 -7.54 -7.06 5.34
C ASN A 115 -8.18 -7.96 6.39
N ALA A 116 -7.38 -8.63 7.21
CA ALA A 116 -7.88 -9.45 8.31
C ALA A 116 -8.61 -8.59 9.36
N ALA A 117 -8.02 -7.45 9.73
CA ALA A 117 -8.64 -6.51 10.66
C ALA A 117 -9.96 -5.97 10.12
N LYS A 118 -9.97 -5.59 8.84
CA LYS A 118 -11.16 -5.08 8.15
C LYS A 118 -12.29 -6.12 8.13
N ALA A 119 -11.96 -7.37 7.81
CA ALA A 119 -12.92 -8.46 7.80
C ALA A 119 -13.47 -8.76 9.22
N PHE A 120 -12.59 -8.73 10.22
CA PHE A 120 -12.98 -8.92 11.61
C PHE A 120 -13.96 -7.82 12.05
N VAL A 121 -13.62 -6.56 11.83
CA VAL A 121 -14.48 -5.41 12.21
C VAL A 121 -15.85 -5.51 11.54
N LYS A 122 -15.89 -5.93 10.28
CA LYS A 122 -17.15 -6.06 9.53
C LYS A 122 -18.09 -7.11 10.11
N GLN A 123 -17.54 -8.18 10.70
CA GLN A 123 -18.31 -9.29 11.27
C GLN A 123 -18.55 -9.15 12.77
N ASP A 124 -17.77 -8.31 13.44
CA ASP A 124 -17.88 -8.09 14.88
C ASP A 124 -18.97 -7.06 15.20
N LYS A 125 -19.40 -7.04 16.45
CA LYS A 125 -20.31 -6.02 16.97
C LYS A 125 -19.55 -4.72 17.24
N SER A 126 -20.28 -3.62 17.31
CA SER A 126 -19.70 -2.34 17.79
C SER A 126 -19.37 -2.49 19.28
N ARG A 127 -18.09 -2.38 19.61
CA ARG A 127 -17.60 -2.46 20.98
C ARG A 127 -17.30 -1.07 21.49
N GLU A 128 -17.53 -0.84 22.77
CA GLU A 128 -17.22 0.43 23.37
C GLU A 128 -15.71 0.59 23.58
N VAL A 129 -15.24 1.84 23.49
CA VAL A 129 -13.86 2.16 23.82
C VAL A 129 -13.67 1.97 25.33
N PRO A 130 -12.62 1.26 25.76
CA PRO A 130 -12.32 1.12 27.19
C PRO A 130 -12.25 2.48 27.88
N VAL A 131 -12.82 2.57 29.08
CA VAL A 131 -12.98 3.84 29.80
C VAL A 131 -11.64 4.56 30.00
N HIS A 132 -10.56 3.81 30.29
CA HIS A 132 -9.23 4.39 30.51
C HIS A 132 -8.62 5.03 29.24
N LEU A 133 -9.11 4.66 28.06
CA LEU A 133 -8.65 5.23 26.78
C LEU A 133 -9.48 6.42 26.31
N ARG A 134 -10.59 6.72 26.99
CA ARG A 134 -11.47 7.82 26.59
C ARG A 134 -10.89 9.15 27.06
N ASN A 135 -11.03 10.17 26.22
CA ASN A 135 -10.68 11.54 26.61
C ASN A 135 -11.64 12.07 27.68
N ALA A 136 -11.12 12.84 28.61
CA ALA A 136 -11.89 13.43 29.70
C ALA A 136 -11.82 14.96 29.65
N PRO A 137 -12.33 15.62 28.57
CA PRO A 137 -12.23 17.08 28.44
C PRO A 137 -13.16 17.84 29.36
N THR A 138 -14.19 17.19 29.92
CA THR A 138 -15.14 17.81 30.84
C THR A 138 -15.05 17.18 32.23
N LYS A 139 -15.50 17.93 33.27
CA LYS A 139 -15.57 17.42 34.63
C LYS A 139 -16.45 16.17 34.72
N LEU A 140 -17.59 16.17 34.03
CA LEU A 140 -18.49 15.03 33.99
C LEU A 140 -17.81 13.79 33.42
N MET A 141 -17.04 13.91 32.34
CA MET A 141 -16.31 12.78 31.75
C MET A 141 -15.26 12.23 32.71
N LYS A 142 -14.56 13.10 33.46
CA LYS A 142 -13.63 12.67 34.52
C LYS A 142 -14.35 11.93 35.65
N GLU A 143 -15.50 12.43 36.08
CA GLU A 143 -16.33 11.79 37.11
C GLU A 143 -16.84 10.41 36.66
N LEU A 144 -17.07 10.23 35.36
CA LEU A 144 -17.45 8.94 34.78
C LEU A 144 -16.28 7.98 34.60
N GLY A 145 -15.07 8.41 34.95
CA GLY A 145 -13.86 7.58 34.88
C GLY A 145 -13.16 7.60 33.53
N TYR A 146 -13.52 8.50 32.63
CA TYR A 146 -12.86 8.62 31.33
C TYR A 146 -11.39 9.00 31.52
N GLY A 147 -10.50 8.25 30.92
CA GLY A 147 -9.06 8.46 31.06
C GLY A 147 -8.48 8.01 32.39
N HIS A 148 -9.29 7.42 33.29
CA HIS A 148 -8.81 6.92 34.56
C HIS A 148 -7.81 5.79 34.35
N GLU A 149 -6.68 5.86 35.07
CA GLU A 149 -5.58 4.90 34.95
C GLU A 149 -4.90 4.85 33.58
N TYR A 150 -5.14 5.86 32.71
CA TYR A 150 -4.40 5.96 31.47
C TYR A 150 -2.92 6.21 31.72
N ARG A 151 -2.07 5.40 31.08
CA ARG A 151 -0.62 5.50 31.17
C ARG A 151 -0.07 6.05 29.87
N TYR A 152 0.50 7.27 29.92
CA TYR A 152 1.11 7.88 28.75
C TYR A 152 2.43 7.16 28.43
N ALA A 153 2.50 6.49 27.28
CA ALA A 153 3.61 5.60 26.93
C ALA A 153 4.98 6.31 26.94
N HIS A 154 5.03 7.62 26.57
CA HIS A 154 6.28 8.37 26.59
C HIS A 154 6.83 8.62 28.00
N ASP A 155 6.00 8.52 29.04
CA ASP A 155 6.41 8.62 30.43
C ASP A 155 6.87 7.28 31.01
N GLU A 156 6.74 6.20 30.24
CA GLU A 156 7.12 4.85 30.65
C GLU A 156 8.50 4.48 30.12
N PRO A 157 9.19 3.51 30.75
CA PRO A 157 10.48 3.05 30.25
C PRO A 157 10.42 2.61 28.78
N ASN A 158 11.37 3.09 27.98
CA ASN A 158 11.42 2.83 26.54
C ASN A 158 10.17 3.29 25.76
N ALA A 159 9.42 4.25 26.30
CA ALA A 159 8.14 4.69 25.74
C ALA A 159 7.15 3.53 25.53
N TYR A 160 7.17 2.56 26.44
CA TYR A 160 6.35 1.36 26.38
C TYR A 160 5.62 1.14 27.71
N ALA A 161 4.30 1.24 27.69
CA ALA A 161 3.45 1.00 28.85
C ALA A 161 3.15 -0.50 28.98
N ALA A 162 4.06 -1.24 29.62
CA ALA A 162 3.96 -2.68 29.77
C ALA A 162 2.67 -3.08 30.52
N GLY A 163 1.96 -4.07 29.99
CA GLY A 163 0.72 -4.58 30.57
C GLY A 163 -0.51 -3.72 30.31
N GLU A 164 -0.38 -2.60 29.58
CA GLU A 164 -1.53 -1.78 29.21
C GLU A 164 -2.37 -2.48 28.13
N THR A 165 -3.69 -2.30 28.19
CA THR A 165 -4.63 -2.85 27.22
C THR A 165 -5.23 -1.74 26.37
N TYR A 166 -5.29 -1.96 25.06
CA TYR A 166 -5.81 -0.98 24.11
C TYR A 166 -6.98 -1.49 23.28
N LEU A 167 -7.22 -2.79 23.30
CA LEU A 167 -8.36 -3.38 22.63
C LEU A 167 -9.62 -3.30 23.49
N PRO A 168 -10.82 -3.32 22.88
CA PRO A 168 -12.07 -3.38 23.62
C PRO A 168 -12.14 -4.58 24.59
N ASP A 169 -12.79 -4.38 25.71
CA ASP A 169 -12.98 -5.46 26.69
C ASP A 169 -13.69 -6.67 26.11
N GLY A 170 -13.25 -7.85 26.47
CA GLY A 170 -13.85 -9.10 26.03
C GLY A 170 -13.47 -9.52 24.61
N MET A 171 -12.53 -8.81 23.98
CA MET A 171 -12.02 -9.17 22.67
C MET A 171 -10.74 -10.00 22.83
N ALA A 172 -10.68 -11.16 22.17
CA ALA A 172 -9.46 -11.94 22.09
C ALA A 172 -8.45 -11.20 21.21
N GLU A 173 -7.17 -11.26 21.54
CA GLU A 173 -6.13 -10.74 20.67
C GLU A 173 -6.15 -11.50 19.33
N PRO A 174 -6.08 -10.78 18.20
CA PRO A 174 -6.10 -11.40 16.89
C PRO A 174 -4.82 -12.18 16.57
#